data_f112fa24bdc109df64099a2160b91285
#
_entry.id   f112fa24bdc109df64099a2160b91285
#
_cell.length_a   1.000
_cell.length_b   1.000
_cell.length_c   1.000
_cell.angle_alpha   90.00
_cell.angle_beta   90.00
_cell.angle_gamma   90.00
#
_symmetry.space_group_name_H-M   'P 1'
#
loop_
_entity.id
_entity.type
_entity.pdbx_description
1 polymer ?
#
loop_
_entity_poly.entity_id
_entity_poly.type
_entity_poly.pdbx_seq_one_letter_code
_entity_poly.pdbx_strand_id
1 'polypeptide(L)'
;LLQKSSFDEISHVINEALKLGTDTNFGYDWIKDFEERFEIKTRNAVSTGWDDIDSICDGGLGQGELGIGIAPSGTGKSMLLVHLGAQALKAGKNVVHYTLELADTVIGSRYDSCISGIPINDLREKKDDVYQIIKSVPGNLIIKEYPTKKATTKTIKNHLERIIKKGNNVDMIIVDYADLLAPISRYNEKRRELESIYEELRGLAQHFACPLWSVSQTNRTGLNQEIITMNSISEAFAKCFVADFIFSLSRTMADKAKNKG
;
A
#
# COMPACT_ATOMS: atom_id res chain seq x y z
N LEU A 1 7.82 -4.64 -39.29
CA LEU A 1 7.98 -3.55 -38.31
C LEU A 1 7.33 -3.91 -37.01
N LEU A 2 7.87 -4.94 -36.35
CA LEU A 2 7.57 -5.24 -34.94
C LEU A 2 8.35 -4.23 -34.10
N GLN A 3 7.70 -3.10 -33.78
CA GLN A 3 8.20 -2.21 -32.75
C GLN A 3 8.22 -2.98 -31.42
N LYS A 4 9.33 -2.86 -30.72
CA LYS A 4 9.63 -3.45 -29.42
C LYS A 4 8.52 -3.18 -28.40
N SER A 5 7.47 -3.98 -28.42
CA SER A 5 6.59 -4.09 -27.25
C SER A 5 7.40 -4.71 -26.13
N SER A 6 7.29 -4.17 -24.93
CA SER A 6 8.01 -4.73 -23.81
C SER A 6 7.51 -6.17 -23.55
N PHE A 7 8.36 -7.04 -23.06
CA PHE A 7 7.96 -8.42 -22.70
C PHE A 7 6.73 -8.44 -21.77
N ASP A 8 6.59 -7.42 -20.93
CA ASP A 8 5.46 -7.27 -20.01
C ASP A 8 4.15 -6.93 -20.76
N GLU A 9 4.19 -6.10 -21.82
CA GLU A 9 3.00 -5.82 -22.65
C GLU A 9 2.52 -7.06 -23.40
N ILE A 10 3.45 -7.80 -24.01
CA ILE A 10 3.13 -9.04 -24.74
C ILE A 10 2.56 -10.07 -23.77
N SER A 11 3.19 -10.26 -22.62
CA SER A 11 2.73 -11.19 -21.58
C SER A 11 1.37 -10.79 -21.01
N HIS A 12 1.09 -9.49 -20.91
CA HIS A 12 -0.24 -9.00 -20.47
C HIS A 12 -1.32 -9.36 -21.49
N VAL A 13 -1.10 -9.05 -22.76
CA VAL A 13 -2.05 -9.38 -23.84
C VAL A 13 -2.33 -10.88 -23.94
N ILE A 14 -1.29 -11.72 -23.85
CA ILE A 14 -1.44 -13.18 -23.87
C ILE A 14 -2.25 -13.66 -22.66
N ASN A 15 -1.96 -13.17 -21.46
CA ASN A 15 -2.68 -13.58 -20.26
C ASN A 15 -4.14 -13.12 -20.28
N GLU A 16 -4.43 -11.92 -20.79
CA GLU A 16 -5.83 -11.46 -20.94
C GLU A 16 -6.58 -12.28 -21.99
N ALA A 17 -5.94 -12.61 -23.11
CA ALA A 17 -6.53 -13.49 -24.12
C ALA A 17 -6.82 -14.90 -23.58
N LEU A 18 -5.96 -15.44 -22.74
CA LEU A 18 -6.15 -16.75 -22.09
C LEU A 18 -7.28 -16.71 -21.04
N LYS A 19 -7.48 -15.60 -20.34
CA LYS A 19 -8.58 -15.45 -19.37
C LYS A 19 -9.96 -15.39 -20.02
N LEU A 20 -10.08 -14.77 -21.19
CA LEU A 20 -11.35 -14.67 -21.93
C LEU A 20 -11.98 -16.03 -22.28
N GLY A 21 -11.18 -17.11 -22.29
CA GLY A 21 -11.67 -18.47 -22.57
C GLY A 21 -11.84 -19.39 -21.35
N THR A 22 -11.45 -18.94 -20.15
CA THR A 22 -11.41 -19.80 -18.94
C THR A 22 -12.22 -19.27 -17.76
N ASP A 23 -12.84 -18.09 -17.88
CA ASP A 23 -13.71 -17.59 -16.82
C ASP A 23 -15.03 -18.37 -16.83
N THR A 24 -15.17 -19.27 -15.88
CA THR A 24 -16.40 -20.05 -15.64
C THR A 24 -17.31 -19.37 -14.62
N ASN A 25 -16.95 -18.21 -14.11
CA ASN A 25 -17.74 -17.46 -13.16
C ASN A 25 -18.82 -16.64 -13.90
N PHE A 26 -20.05 -17.10 -13.83
CA PHE A 26 -21.22 -16.42 -14.42
C PHE A 26 -21.70 -15.22 -13.58
N GLY A 27 -21.01 -14.90 -12.49
CA GLY A 27 -21.42 -13.85 -11.56
C GLY A 27 -22.36 -14.35 -10.47
N TYR A 28 -22.85 -13.39 -9.68
CA TYR A 28 -23.75 -13.63 -8.55
C TYR A 28 -25.21 -13.74 -9.05
N ASP A 29 -25.86 -14.91 -8.80
CA ASP A 29 -27.27 -15.09 -9.12
C ASP A 29 -28.14 -14.50 -8.00
N TRP A 30 -28.81 -13.42 -8.28
CA TRP A 30 -29.56 -12.65 -7.28
C TRP A 30 -30.61 -13.44 -6.50
N ILE A 31 -31.19 -14.45 -7.11
CA ILE A 31 -32.19 -15.31 -6.47
C ILE A 31 -31.56 -16.53 -5.83
N LYS A 32 -30.67 -17.24 -6.54
CA LYS A 32 -30.08 -18.49 -6.04
C LYS A 32 -29.15 -18.27 -4.86
N ASP A 33 -28.40 -17.16 -4.91
CA ASP A 33 -27.41 -16.80 -3.87
C ASP A 33 -28.02 -15.86 -2.81
N PHE A 34 -29.37 -15.96 -2.63
CA PHE A 34 -30.12 -15.07 -1.72
C PHE A 34 -29.57 -15.11 -0.30
N GLU A 35 -29.35 -16.30 0.25
CA GLU A 35 -28.89 -16.50 1.63
C GLU A 35 -27.48 -15.91 1.88
N GLU A 36 -26.59 -15.95 0.88
CA GLU A 36 -25.24 -15.38 1.02
C GLU A 36 -25.23 -13.87 1.35
N ARG A 37 -26.28 -13.15 1.00
CA ARG A 37 -26.39 -11.71 1.31
C ARG A 37 -26.60 -11.43 2.78
N PHE A 38 -27.18 -12.38 3.50
CA PHE A 38 -27.49 -12.27 4.92
C PHE A 38 -26.44 -12.95 5.79
N GLU A 39 -25.47 -13.64 5.18
CA GLU A 39 -24.28 -14.07 5.89
C GLU A 39 -23.48 -12.82 6.28
N ILE A 40 -23.13 -12.73 7.56
CA ILE A 40 -22.26 -11.65 8.07
C ILE A 40 -20.88 -11.87 7.48
N LYS A 41 -20.61 -11.27 6.33
CA LYS A 41 -19.25 -11.17 5.79
C LYS A 41 -18.46 -10.23 6.71
N THR A 42 -17.65 -10.80 7.56
CA THR A 42 -16.70 -10.01 8.35
C THR A 42 -15.78 -9.29 7.38
N ARG A 43 -15.73 -7.96 7.44
CA ARG A 43 -14.90 -7.10 6.58
C ARG A 43 -13.41 -7.39 6.76
N ASN A 44 -13.02 -8.10 7.84
CA ASN A 44 -11.63 -8.41 8.19
C ASN A 44 -10.71 -7.19 8.06
N ALA A 45 -11.19 -6.04 8.54
CA ALA A 45 -10.44 -4.80 8.51
C ALA A 45 -9.15 -4.91 9.31
N VAL A 46 -8.11 -4.25 8.83
CA VAL A 46 -6.83 -4.13 9.53
C VAL A 46 -6.76 -2.73 10.11
N SER A 47 -6.73 -2.65 11.45
CA SER A 47 -6.69 -1.40 12.21
C SER A 47 -5.48 -0.55 11.80
N THR A 48 -5.70 0.76 11.74
CA THR A 48 -4.64 1.76 11.53
C THR A 48 -3.85 2.03 12.81
N GLY A 49 -4.38 1.65 13.95
CA GLY A 49 -3.85 1.97 15.29
C GLY A 49 -4.19 3.38 15.77
N TRP A 50 -5.07 4.08 15.07
CA TRP A 50 -5.65 5.36 15.49
C TRP A 50 -7.16 5.21 15.61
N ASP A 51 -7.67 5.31 16.83
CA ASP A 51 -9.08 5.06 17.15
C ASP A 51 -10.04 5.95 16.34
N ASP A 52 -9.69 7.22 16.15
CA ASP A 52 -10.50 8.16 15.37
C ASP A 52 -10.59 7.73 13.89
N ILE A 53 -9.48 7.30 13.29
CA ILE A 53 -9.46 6.84 11.91
C ILE A 53 -10.20 5.51 11.78
N ASP A 54 -9.95 4.59 12.68
CA ASP A 54 -10.62 3.29 12.69
C ASP A 54 -12.13 3.42 12.90
N SER A 55 -12.57 4.39 13.71
CA SER A 55 -14.00 4.71 13.86
C SER A 55 -14.63 5.22 12.55
N ILE A 56 -13.90 6.04 11.76
CA ILE A 56 -14.38 6.56 10.48
C ILE A 56 -14.44 5.46 9.40
N CYS A 57 -13.47 4.55 9.38
CA CYS A 57 -13.37 3.50 8.37
C CYS A 57 -13.79 2.12 8.88
N ASP A 58 -14.63 2.06 9.90
CA ASP A 58 -15.22 0.82 10.43
C ASP A 58 -14.19 -0.26 10.75
N GLY A 59 -13.22 0.10 11.59
CA GLY A 59 -12.18 -0.78 12.11
C GLY A 59 -10.88 -0.82 11.29
N GLY A 60 -10.71 0.08 10.33
CA GLY A 60 -9.51 0.17 9.48
C GLY A 60 -9.78 -0.17 8.02
N LEU A 61 -8.74 -0.48 7.26
CA LEU A 61 -8.87 -0.83 5.85
C LEU A 61 -9.23 -2.31 5.66
N GLY A 62 -10.29 -2.57 4.91
CA GLY A 62 -10.83 -3.91 4.69
C GLY A 62 -10.18 -4.66 3.54
N GLN A 63 -10.57 -5.93 3.38
CA GLN A 63 -10.11 -6.79 2.28
C GLN A 63 -10.51 -6.22 0.92
N GLY A 64 -9.54 -6.14 -0.01
CA GLY A 64 -9.76 -5.64 -1.36
C GLY A 64 -9.85 -4.11 -1.47
N GLU A 65 -9.61 -3.38 -0.37
CA GLU A 65 -9.67 -1.93 -0.34
C GLU A 65 -8.29 -1.30 -0.53
N LEU A 66 -8.28 -0.12 -1.16
CA LEU A 66 -7.10 0.71 -1.38
C LEU A 66 -7.17 1.95 -0.48
N GLY A 67 -6.19 2.08 0.43
CA GLY A 67 -5.99 3.27 1.24
C GLY A 67 -4.84 4.14 0.73
N ILE A 68 -5.02 5.46 0.73
CA ILE A 68 -3.99 6.41 0.29
C ILE A 68 -3.76 7.48 1.35
N GLY A 69 -2.52 7.56 1.85
CA GLY A 69 -2.06 8.68 2.66
C GLY A 69 -1.51 9.79 1.77
N ILE A 70 -1.97 11.02 1.95
CA ILE A 70 -1.51 12.16 1.17
C ILE A 70 -0.71 13.10 2.05
N ALA A 71 0.52 13.42 1.63
CA ALA A 71 1.39 14.28 2.43
C ALA A 71 2.44 15.02 1.58
N PRO A 72 2.86 16.22 2.02
CA PRO A 72 3.99 16.92 1.43
C PRO A 72 5.30 16.13 1.57
N SER A 73 6.33 16.53 0.82
CA SER A 73 7.67 15.97 0.99
C SER A 73 8.22 16.26 2.39
N GLY A 74 8.86 15.27 3.01
CA GLY A 74 9.48 15.44 4.33
C GLY A 74 8.54 15.47 5.53
N THR A 75 7.24 15.19 5.36
CA THR A 75 6.25 15.13 6.46
C THR A 75 6.14 13.76 7.13
N GLY A 76 6.79 12.71 6.62
CA GLY A 76 6.78 11.41 7.26
C GLY A 76 5.98 10.32 6.52
N LYS A 77 5.74 10.46 5.21
CA LYS A 77 4.99 9.46 4.40
C LYS A 77 5.41 8.00 4.64
N SER A 78 6.71 7.72 4.52
CA SER A 78 7.21 6.35 4.73
C SER A 78 7.07 5.90 6.20
N MET A 79 7.16 6.83 7.16
CA MET A 79 6.92 6.51 8.58
C MET A 79 5.46 6.18 8.85
N LEU A 80 4.54 6.85 8.17
CA LEU A 80 3.12 6.53 8.17
C LEU A 80 2.88 5.08 7.72
N LEU A 81 3.45 4.69 6.58
CA LEU A 81 3.31 3.32 6.07
C LEU A 81 3.95 2.27 7.00
N VAL A 82 5.10 2.60 7.59
CA VAL A 82 5.74 1.76 8.62
C VAL A 82 4.83 1.61 9.84
N HIS A 83 4.19 2.68 10.32
CA HIS A 83 3.25 2.62 11.43
C HIS A 83 2.07 1.68 11.12
N LEU A 84 1.42 1.86 9.97
CA LEU A 84 0.29 1.00 9.54
C LEU A 84 0.71 -0.48 9.47
N GLY A 85 1.87 -0.76 8.88
CA GLY A 85 2.43 -2.12 8.83
C GLY A 85 2.76 -2.66 10.21
N ALA A 86 3.32 -1.84 11.11
CA ALA A 86 3.64 -2.25 12.48
C ALA A 86 2.38 -2.59 13.30
N GLN A 87 1.28 -1.84 13.13
CA GLN A 87 0.00 -2.17 13.76
C GLN A 87 -0.55 -3.50 13.24
N ALA A 88 -0.50 -3.73 11.93
CA ALA A 88 -0.89 -5.01 11.34
C ALA A 88 -0.06 -6.18 11.89
N LEU A 89 1.26 -6.03 12.00
CA LEU A 89 2.15 -7.04 12.57
C LEU A 89 1.81 -7.37 14.03
N LYS A 90 1.57 -6.33 14.85
CA LYS A 90 1.13 -6.49 16.24
C LYS A 90 -0.21 -7.23 16.37
N ALA A 91 -1.09 -7.05 15.38
CA ALA A 91 -2.36 -7.77 15.26
C ALA A 91 -2.22 -9.19 14.64
N GLY A 92 -1.01 -9.70 14.45
CA GLY A 92 -0.75 -11.04 13.92
C GLY A 92 -0.92 -11.16 12.39
N LYS A 93 -0.94 -10.04 11.66
CA LYS A 93 -1.09 -10.03 10.21
C LYS A 93 0.26 -10.13 9.51
N ASN A 94 0.28 -10.76 8.32
CA ASN A 94 1.46 -10.88 7.49
C ASN A 94 1.50 -9.73 6.48
N VAL A 95 2.55 -8.92 6.53
CA VAL A 95 2.71 -7.70 5.75
C VAL A 95 3.77 -7.88 4.68
N VAL A 96 3.48 -7.47 3.45
CA VAL A 96 4.48 -7.32 2.39
C VAL A 96 4.64 -5.84 2.07
N HIS A 97 5.81 -5.29 2.39
CA HIS A 97 6.14 -3.88 2.16
C HIS A 97 7.09 -3.73 0.98
N TYR A 98 6.61 -3.12 -0.09
CA TYR A 98 7.41 -2.74 -1.25
C TYR A 98 7.92 -1.33 -1.09
N THR A 99 9.25 -1.15 -1.14
CA THR A 99 9.89 0.17 -1.13
C THR A 99 10.50 0.47 -2.50
N LEU A 100 10.25 1.68 -3.01
CA LEU A 100 10.69 2.15 -4.32
C LEU A 100 11.61 3.40 -4.21
N GLU A 101 11.75 3.92 -3.00
CA GLU A 101 12.56 5.12 -2.70
C GLU A 101 13.73 4.81 -1.76
N LEU A 102 13.51 4.01 -0.74
CA LEU A 102 14.47 3.72 0.32
C LEU A 102 14.93 2.27 0.26
N ALA A 103 16.15 2.01 0.73
CA ALA A 103 16.66 0.66 0.88
C ALA A 103 15.81 -0.16 1.87
N ASP A 104 15.67 -1.45 1.62
CA ASP A 104 14.94 -2.39 2.46
C ASP A 104 15.45 -2.42 3.90
N THR A 105 16.76 -2.32 4.11
CA THR A 105 17.39 -2.24 5.43
C THR A 105 17.00 -0.96 6.19
N VAL A 106 16.82 0.17 5.50
CA VAL A 106 16.36 1.43 6.11
C VAL A 106 14.90 1.30 6.57
N ILE A 107 14.05 0.70 5.73
CA ILE A 107 12.67 0.41 6.12
C ILE A 107 12.63 -0.57 7.28
N GLY A 108 13.47 -1.62 7.27
CA GLY A 108 13.63 -2.56 8.38
C GLY A 108 13.94 -1.85 9.70
N SER A 109 14.96 -0.98 9.72
CA SER A 109 15.32 -0.22 10.93
C SER A 109 14.20 0.69 11.43
N ARG A 110 13.34 1.21 10.53
CA ARG A 110 12.16 2.00 10.93
C ARG A 110 11.10 1.11 11.60
N TYR A 111 10.87 -0.10 11.08
CA TYR A 111 10.01 -1.09 11.74
C TYR A 111 10.56 -1.47 13.11
N ASP A 112 11.87 -1.73 13.20
CA ASP A 112 12.55 -2.06 14.45
C ASP A 112 12.30 -0.98 15.50
N SER A 113 12.52 0.27 15.14
CA SER A 113 12.28 1.42 16.02
C SER A 113 10.80 1.60 16.38
N CYS A 114 9.90 1.48 15.39
CA CYS A 114 8.46 1.65 15.60
C CYS A 114 7.86 0.56 16.52
N ILE A 115 8.32 -0.67 16.38
CA ILE A 115 7.83 -1.82 17.15
C ILE A 115 8.43 -1.85 18.55
N SER A 116 9.75 -1.62 18.67
CA SER A 116 10.47 -1.68 19.94
C SER A 116 10.33 -0.43 20.80
N GLY A 117 9.99 0.72 20.18
CA GLY A 117 10.04 2.03 20.85
C GLY A 117 11.45 2.56 21.09
N ILE A 118 12.47 1.86 20.59
CA ILE A 118 13.89 2.27 20.70
C ILE A 118 14.21 3.24 19.57
N PRO A 119 14.82 4.42 19.86
CA PRO A 119 15.21 5.37 18.81
C PRO A 119 16.13 4.72 17.77
N ILE A 120 15.98 5.12 16.50
CA ILE A 120 16.76 4.56 15.37
C ILE A 120 18.27 4.62 15.63
N ASN A 121 18.75 5.70 16.24
CA ASN A 121 20.16 5.89 16.54
C ASN A 121 20.71 4.90 17.59
N ASP A 122 19.83 4.37 18.45
CA ASP A 122 20.19 3.48 19.55
C ASP A 122 20.02 2.00 19.20
N LEU A 123 19.41 1.67 18.04
CA LEU A 123 19.11 0.30 17.64
C LEU A 123 20.36 -0.59 17.62
N ARG A 124 21.50 -0.03 17.19
CA ARG A 124 22.74 -0.79 17.08
C ARG A 124 23.27 -1.23 18.44
N GLU A 125 23.20 -0.33 19.43
CA GLU A 125 23.66 -0.59 20.79
C GLU A 125 22.74 -1.53 21.55
N LYS A 126 21.41 -1.44 21.25
CA LYS A 126 20.36 -2.24 21.89
C LYS A 126 19.88 -3.40 21.03
N LYS A 127 20.76 -3.94 20.18
CA LYS A 127 20.41 -4.95 19.18
C LYS A 127 19.70 -6.18 19.78
N ASP A 128 20.17 -6.66 20.91
CA ASP A 128 19.63 -7.87 21.55
C ASP A 128 18.22 -7.61 22.11
N ASP A 129 17.98 -6.45 22.72
CA ASP A 129 16.65 -6.06 23.20
C ASP A 129 15.68 -5.92 22.04
N VAL A 130 16.10 -5.23 20.96
CA VAL A 130 15.33 -5.10 19.72
C VAL A 130 14.94 -6.47 19.17
N TYR A 131 15.91 -7.39 19.07
CA TYR A 131 15.68 -8.73 18.56
C TYR A 131 14.66 -9.51 19.39
N GLN A 132 14.72 -9.46 20.72
CA GLN A 132 13.75 -10.13 21.58
C GLN A 132 12.33 -9.58 21.41
N ILE A 133 12.20 -8.26 21.29
CA ILE A 133 10.89 -7.61 21.08
C ILE A 133 10.32 -8.02 19.70
N ILE A 134 11.10 -7.92 18.63
CA ILE A 134 10.65 -8.26 17.26
C ILE A 134 10.25 -9.73 17.18
N LYS A 135 11.03 -10.63 17.78
CA LYS A 135 10.75 -12.06 17.79
C LYS A 135 9.42 -12.41 18.47
N SER A 136 8.94 -11.56 19.39
CA SER A 136 7.66 -11.74 20.07
C SER A 136 6.44 -11.26 19.27
N VAL A 137 6.67 -10.54 18.16
CA VAL A 137 5.59 -10.04 17.30
C VAL A 137 4.93 -11.20 16.57
N PRO A 138 3.60 -11.35 16.64
CA PRO A 138 2.91 -12.51 16.07
C PRO A 138 2.83 -12.50 14.54
N GLY A 139 2.89 -11.33 13.91
CA GLY A 139 2.84 -11.16 12.45
C GLY A 139 4.20 -11.33 11.78
N ASN A 140 4.22 -11.53 10.47
CA ASN A 140 5.44 -11.65 9.69
C ASN A 140 5.57 -10.50 8.66
N LEU A 141 6.79 -9.99 8.46
CA LEU A 141 7.10 -8.89 7.56
C LEU A 141 8.07 -9.34 6.47
N ILE A 142 7.68 -9.09 5.22
CA ILE A 142 8.57 -9.19 4.07
C ILE A 142 8.76 -7.79 3.49
N ILE A 143 9.99 -7.28 3.47
CA ILE A 143 10.34 -6.03 2.82
C ILE A 143 11.01 -6.35 1.49
N LYS A 144 10.54 -5.73 0.41
CA LYS A 144 11.11 -5.90 -0.92
C LYS A 144 11.41 -4.57 -1.57
N GLU A 145 12.68 -4.31 -1.80
CA GLU A 145 13.13 -3.14 -2.55
C GLU A 145 13.06 -3.40 -4.06
N TYR A 146 12.59 -2.39 -4.78
CA TYR A 146 12.73 -2.26 -6.22
C TYR A 146 13.25 -0.87 -6.59
N PRO A 147 14.18 -0.76 -7.55
CA PRO A 147 14.61 0.55 -8.03
C PRO A 147 13.44 1.34 -8.64
N THR A 148 13.46 2.66 -8.42
CA THR A 148 12.46 3.59 -8.97
C THR A 148 12.23 3.36 -10.47
N LYS A 149 10.95 3.30 -10.88
CA LYS A 149 10.52 3.09 -12.28
C LYS A 149 11.01 1.77 -12.92
N LYS A 150 11.41 0.78 -12.13
CA LYS A 150 11.79 -0.56 -12.62
C LYS A 150 10.74 -1.63 -12.33
N ALA A 151 9.90 -1.43 -11.34
CA ALA A 151 8.80 -2.34 -11.03
C ALA A 151 7.46 -1.79 -11.55
N THR A 152 6.63 -2.66 -12.08
CA THR A 152 5.23 -2.43 -12.43
C THR A 152 4.33 -3.10 -11.39
N THR A 153 3.04 -2.82 -11.41
CA THR A 153 2.03 -3.54 -10.60
C THR A 153 2.03 -5.04 -10.91
N LYS A 154 2.32 -5.43 -12.16
CA LYS A 154 2.51 -6.83 -12.55
C LYS A 154 3.73 -7.46 -11.91
N THR A 155 4.83 -6.71 -11.75
CA THR A 155 6.01 -7.17 -11.01
C THR A 155 5.66 -7.49 -9.56
N ILE A 156 4.90 -6.61 -8.92
CA ILE A 156 4.37 -6.80 -7.55
C ILE A 156 3.48 -8.04 -7.50
N LYS A 157 2.52 -8.18 -8.41
CA LYS A 157 1.63 -9.33 -8.50
C LYS A 157 2.41 -10.65 -8.57
N ASN A 158 3.35 -10.75 -9.49
CA ASN A 158 4.16 -11.95 -9.67
C ASN A 158 4.98 -12.30 -8.42
N HIS A 159 5.45 -11.29 -7.67
CA HIS A 159 6.17 -11.51 -6.42
C HIS A 159 5.23 -12.02 -5.32
N LEU A 160 4.04 -11.42 -5.16
CA LEU A 160 3.03 -11.88 -4.20
C LEU A 160 2.59 -13.32 -4.47
N GLU A 161 2.34 -13.67 -5.73
CA GLU A 161 2.01 -15.05 -6.12
C GLU A 161 3.11 -16.05 -5.74
N ARG A 162 4.39 -15.65 -5.86
CA ARG A 162 5.52 -16.50 -5.42
C ARG A 162 5.58 -16.66 -3.91
N ILE A 163 5.27 -15.60 -3.15
CA ILE A 163 5.18 -15.66 -1.68
C ILE A 163 4.11 -16.67 -1.27
N ILE A 164 2.92 -16.56 -1.86
CA ILE A 164 1.78 -17.43 -1.56
C ILE A 164 2.08 -18.90 -1.97
N LYS A 165 2.68 -19.11 -3.15
CA LYS A 165 3.10 -20.45 -3.61
C LYS A 165 4.13 -21.12 -2.69
N LYS A 166 4.88 -20.33 -1.92
CA LYS A 166 5.80 -20.83 -0.88
C LYS A 166 5.12 -21.14 0.46
N GLY A 167 3.81 -21.01 0.54
CA GLY A 167 3.02 -21.30 1.74
C GLY A 167 2.92 -20.14 2.74
N ASN A 168 3.29 -18.90 2.34
CA ASN A 168 3.11 -17.74 3.19
C ASN A 168 1.79 -17.04 2.89
N ASN A 169 1.06 -16.63 3.92
CA ASN A 169 -0.11 -15.78 3.77
C ASN A 169 0.31 -14.33 3.60
N VAL A 170 -0.55 -13.56 2.93
CA VAL A 170 -0.42 -12.10 2.79
C VAL A 170 -1.72 -11.47 3.25
N ASP A 171 -1.67 -10.70 4.34
CA ASP A 171 -2.84 -10.08 4.96
C ASP A 171 -2.89 -8.56 4.71
N MET A 172 -1.76 -7.95 4.34
CA MET A 172 -1.66 -6.53 3.99
C MET A 172 -0.53 -6.29 2.99
N ILE A 173 -0.78 -5.43 2.01
CA ILE A 173 0.22 -4.96 1.03
C ILE A 173 0.50 -3.49 1.28
N ILE A 174 1.77 -3.10 1.27
CA ILE A 174 2.21 -1.70 1.36
C ILE A 174 3.10 -1.39 0.16
N VAL A 175 2.88 -0.24 -0.47
CA VAL A 175 3.68 0.26 -1.60
C VAL A 175 4.17 1.67 -1.30
N ASP A 176 5.45 1.84 -1.03
CA ASP A 176 6.11 3.11 -0.69
C ASP A 176 6.99 3.61 -1.87
N TYR A 177 6.50 4.48 -2.75
CA TYR A 177 5.12 4.90 -2.97
C TYR A 177 4.73 4.71 -4.44
N ALA A 178 3.45 4.60 -4.68
CA ALA A 178 2.88 4.18 -5.97
C ALA A 178 3.31 5.02 -7.17
N ASP A 179 3.54 6.35 -7.01
CA ASP A 179 3.97 7.24 -8.09
C ASP A 179 5.36 6.89 -8.67
N LEU A 180 6.14 6.04 -7.97
CA LEU A 180 7.45 5.56 -8.41
C LEU A 180 7.38 4.23 -9.18
N LEU A 181 6.22 3.62 -9.30
CA LEU A 181 6.02 2.47 -10.17
C LEU A 181 6.15 2.89 -11.65
N ALA A 182 6.58 1.96 -12.47
CA ALA A 182 6.48 2.09 -13.92
C ALA A 182 5.06 1.69 -14.36
N PRO A 183 4.45 2.37 -15.33
CA PRO A 183 3.19 1.94 -15.91
C PRO A 183 3.39 0.68 -16.75
N ILE A 184 2.36 -0.18 -16.86
CA ILE A 184 2.40 -1.35 -17.74
C ILE A 184 2.33 -0.90 -19.19
N SER A 185 1.45 0.05 -19.50
CA SER A 185 1.26 0.62 -20.85
C SER A 185 1.85 2.02 -20.94
N ARG A 186 2.19 2.45 -22.14
CA ARG A 186 2.65 3.82 -22.40
C ARG A 186 1.48 4.78 -22.50
N TYR A 187 1.57 5.88 -21.80
CA TYR A 187 0.58 6.96 -21.83
C TYR A 187 1.23 8.25 -22.33
N ASN A 188 0.48 9.06 -23.06
CA ASN A 188 0.96 10.36 -23.55
C ASN A 188 0.97 11.41 -22.42
N GLU A 189 0.17 11.21 -21.39
CA GLU A 189 0.02 12.12 -20.26
C GLU A 189 0.39 11.41 -18.95
N LYS A 190 1.26 12.05 -18.17
CA LYS A 190 1.67 11.53 -16.87
C LYS A 190 0.50 11.31 -15.91
N ARG A 191 -0.54 12.13 -16.01
CA ARG A 191 -1.75 11.99 -15.20
C ARG A 191 -2.43 10.65 -15.44
N ARG A 192 -2.59 10.24 -16.71
CA ARG A 192 -3.20 8.94 -17.05
C ARG A 192 -2.33 7.76 -16.66
N GLU A 193 -0.99 7.92 -16.75
CA GLU A 193 -0.04 6.93 -16.23
C GLU A 193 -0.28 6.65 -14.77
N LEU A 194 -0.39 7.71 -13.94
CA LEU A 194 -0.60 7.59 -12.52
C LEU A 194 -1.99 7.01 -12.19
N GLU A 195 -3.03 7.46 -12.89
CA GLU A 195 -4.40 6.95 -12.74
C GLU A 195 -4.43 5.42 -12.95
N SER A 196 -3.88 4.94 -14.07
CA SER A 196 -3.77 3.51 -14.36
C SER A 196 -3.03 2.72 -13.27
N ILE A 197 -1.92 3.26 -12.74
CA ILE A 197 -1.17 2.60 -11.65
C ILE A 197 -2.05 2.42 -10.41
N TYR A 198 -2.84 3.42 -10.02
CA TYR A 198 -3.69 3.31 -8.84
C TYR A 198 -4.89 2.39 -9.06
N GLU A 199 -5.49 2.39 -10.27
CA GLU A 199 -6.52 1.40 -10.66
C GLU A 199 -5.97 -0.03 -10.59
N GLU A 200 -4.76 -0.25 -11.09
CA GLU A 200 -4.08 -1.54 -11.04
C GLU A 200 -3.76 -1.97 -9.60
N LEU A 201 -3.36 -1.03 -8.71
CA LEU A 201 -3.14 -1.32 -7.29
C LEU A 201 -4.44 -1.72 -6.57
N ARG A 202 -5.55 -1.05 -6.87
CA ARG A 202 -6.86 -1.47 -6.35
C ARG A 202 -7.22 -2.86 -6.85
N GLY A 203 -6.98 -3.14 -8.13
CA GLY A 203 -7.14 -4.47 -8.70
C GLY A 203 -6.29 -5.53 -7.99
N LEU A 204 -5.07 -5.18 -7.54
CA LEU A 204 -4.24 -6.08 -6.73
C LEU A 204 -4.86 -6.34 -5.35
N ALA A 205 -5.33 -5.31 -4.66
CA ALA A 205 -6.01 -5.46 -3.37
C ALA A 205 -7.19 -6.43 -3.47
N GLN A 206 -8.03 -6.25 -4.49
CA GLN A 206 -9.16 -7.13 -4.77
C GLN A 206 -8.73 -8.56 -5.13
N HIS A 207 -7.70 -8.72 -5.98
CA HIS A 207 -7.21 -10.03 -6.42
C HIS A 207 -6.66 -10.87 -5.27
N PHE A 208 -5.94 -10.24 -4.34
CA PHE A 208 -5.38 -10.91 -3.16
C PHE A 208 -6.30 -10.88 -1.95
N ALA A 209 -7.48 -10.27 -2.05
CA ALA A 209 -8.45 -10.11 -0.97
C ALA A 209 -7.81 -9.58 0.33
N CYS A 210 -6.94 -8.58 0.22
CA CYS A 210 -6.29 -7.94 1.37
C CYS A 210 -6.20 -6.42 1.18
N PRO A 211 -6.13 -5.63 2.28
CA PRO A 211 -5.94 -4.19 2.20
C PRO A 211 -4.60 -3.84 1.56
N LEU A 212 -4.59 -2.78 0.75
CA LEU A 212 -3.39 -2.21 0.16
C LEU A 212 -3.25 -0.74 0.56
N TRP A 213 -2.14 -0.38 1.16
CA TRP A 213 -1.79 1.00 1.50
C TRP A 213 -0.72 1.55 0.59
N SER A 214 -0.90 2.79 0.15
CA SER A 214 0.15 3.58 -0.49
C SER A 214 0.09 5.03 -0.03
N VAL A 215 1.07 5.81 -0.43
CA VAL A 215 1.09 7.26 -0.20
C VAL A 215 1.29 8.01 -1.50
N SER A 216 0.84 9.25 -1.52
CA SER A 216 1.02 10.17 -2.62
C SER A 216 1.54 11.52 -2.12
N GLN A 217 2.32 12.17 -2.95
CA GLN A 217 2.86 13.48 -2.63
C GLN A 217 1.90 14.59 -3.07
N THR A 218 1.69 15.61 -2.21
CA THR A 218 0.98 16.83 -2.60
C THR A 218 1.83 17.68 -3.54
N ASN A 219 1.18 18.60 -4.27
CA ASN A 219 1.87 19.66 -4.98
C ASN A 219 2.49 20.70 -4.01
N ARG A 220 3.21 21.68 -4.56
CA ARG A 220 3.90 22.72 -3.75
C ARG A 220 2.95 23.58 -2.92
N THR A 221 1.69 23.73 -3.32
CA THR A 221 0.70 24.52 -2.57
C THR A 221 0.29 23.87 -1.25
N GLY A 222 0.42 22.55 -1.12
CA GLY A 222 0.16 21.82 0.13
C GLY A 222 1.25 21.91 1.19
N LEU A 223 2.44 22.45 0.85
CA LEU A 223 3.61 22.44 1.74
C LEU A 223 3.45 23.23 3.06
N ASN A 224 2.57 24.24 3.08
CA ASN A 224 2.38 25.14 4.23
C ASN A 224 0.92 25.19 4.71
N GLN A 225 0.09 24.26 4.27
CA GLN A 225 -1.32 24.21 4.70
C GLN A 225 -1.43 23.41 5.99
N GLU A 226 -2.15 23.98 6.95
CA GLU A 226 -2.52 23.28 8.19
C GLU A 226 -3.48 22.12 7.90
N ILE A 227 -4.36 22.30 6.93
CA ILE A 227 -5.27 21.27 6.43
C ILE A 227 -5.06 21.12 4.93
N ILE A 228 -4.67 19.93 4.50
CA ILE A 228 -4.52 19.59 3.08
C ILE A 228 -5.91 19.26 2.54
N THR A 229 -6.41 20.09 1.63
CA THR A 229 -7.68 19.89 0.96
C THR A 229 -7.48 19.21 -0.41
N MET A 230 -8.54 18.68 -1.00
CA MET A 230 -8.51 18.06 -2.33
C MET A 230 -7.96 18.99 -3.42
N ASN A 231 -8.11 20.30 -3.28
CA ASN A 231 -7.54 21.29 -4.21
C ASN A 231 -6.01 21.33 -4.19
N SER A 232 -5.39 20.90 -3.09
CA SER A 232 -3.92 20.80 -2.97
C SER A 232 -3.34 19.56 -3.63
N ILE A 233 -4.18 18.71 -4.23
CA ILE A 233 -3.87 17.39 -4.76
C ILE A 233 -3.98 17.39 -6.30
N SER A 234 -3.62 18.46 -7.00
CA SER A 234 -3.99 18.72 -8.40
C SER A 234 -3.65 17.60 -9.42
N GLU A 235 -2.50 16.92 -9.28
CA GLU A 235 -2.20 15.71 -10.08
C GLU A 235 -2.69 14.42 -9.41
N ALA A 236 -3.02 14.49 -8.11
CA ALA A 236 -3.46 13.37 -7.32
C ALA A 236 -4.98 13.19 -7.31
N PHE A 237 -5.76 14.17 -7.83
CA PHE A 237 -7.21 14.12 -7.80
C PHE A 237 -7.77 12.86 -8.48
N ALA A 238 -7.19 12.46 -9.62
CA ALA A 238 -7.57 11.23 -10.30
C ALA A 238 -7.29 9.95 -9.46
N LYS A 239 -6.23 9.97 -8.64
CA LYS A 239 -5.88 8.88 -7.71
C LYS A 239 -6.93 8.72 -6.63
N CYS A 240 -7.57 9.83 -6.21
CA CYS A 240 -8.60 9.83 -5.18
C CYS A 240 -9.89 9.13 -5.61
N PHE A 241 -10.20 9.08 -6.90
CA PHE A 241 -11.41 8.40 -7.39
C PHE A 241 -11.35 6.87 -7.26
N VAL A 242 -10.17 6.31 -7.17
CA VAL A 242 -9.97 4.86 -7.12
C VAL A 242 -9.83 4.34 -5.70
N ALA A 243 -9.41 5.20 -4.76
CA ALA A 243 -9.19 4.82 -3.37
C ALA A 243 -10.51 4.67 -2.61
N ASP A 244 -10.57 3.66 -1.75
CA ASP A 244 -11.69 3.43 -0.83
C ASP A 244 -11.58 4.29 0.41
N PHE A 245 -10.34 4.62 0.84
CA PHE A 245 -10.08 5.51 1.97
C PHE A 245 -8.89 6.42 1.70
N ILE A 246 -9.05 7.70 2.05
CA ILE A 246 -8.01 8.73 1.88
C ILE A 246 -7.93 9.57 3.13
N PHE A 247 -6.71 9.80 3.60
CA PHE A 247 -6.44 10.79 4.63
C PHE A 247 -5.18 11.60 4.31
N SER A 248 -5.07 12.77 4.91
CA SER A 248 -3.92 13.65 4.73
C SER A 248 -3.09 13.75 6.01
N LEU A 249 -1.77 13.79 5.83
CA LEU A 249 -0.81 14.09 6.90
C LEU A 249 -0.21 15.46 6.63
N SER A 250 -0.47 16.42 7.51
CA SER A 250 0.11 17.76 7.47
C SER A 250 1.02 17.98 8.68
N ARG A 251 2.00 18.88 8.51
CA ARG A 251 2.92 19.25 9.56
C ARG A 251 3.25 20.73 9.41
N THR A 252 2.85 21.53 10.38
CA THR A 252 3.12 22.97 10.39
C THR A 252 4.58 23.26 10.74
N MET A 253 5.03 24.49 10.50
CA MET A 253 6.36 24.93 10.93
C MET A 253 6.50 24.90 12.46
N ALA A 254 5.42 25.16 13.18
CA ALA A 254 5.38 25.08 14.65
C ALA A 254 5.55 23.63 15.15
N ASP A 255 4.96 22.67 14.45
CA ASP A 255 5.12 21.23 14.77
C ASP A 255 6.55 20.76 14.52
N LYS A 256 7.15 21.22 13.41
CA LYS A 256 8.57 20.93 13.11
C LYS A 256 9.51 21.47 14.22
N ALA A 257 9.25 22.69 14.69
CA ALA A 257 10.04 23.29 15.77
C ALA A 257 9.90 22.56 17.11
N LYS A 258 8.75 21.92 17.35
CA LYS A 258 8.46 21.15 18.58
C LYS A 258 8.77 19.66 18.46
N ASN A 259 9.34 19.19 17.34
CA ASN A 259 9.52 17.78 17.03
C ASN A 259 8.24 16.94 17.18
N LYS A 260 7.07 17.57 16.94
CA LYS A 260 5.77 16.92 16.88
C LYS A 260 5.42 16.61 15.43
N GLY A 261 4.87 15.48 15.18
CA GLY A 261 4.40 15.07 13.85
C GLY A 261 3.25 14.15 14.02
#